data_0d00dd8192f7ef0f74d214df8d0d8a9e
#
_entry.id   0d00dd8192f7ef0f74d214df8d0d8a9e
#
_cell.length_a   1.000
_cell.length_b   1.000
_cell.length_c   1.000
_cell.angle_alpha   90.00
_cell.angle_beta   90.00
_cell.angle_gamma   90.00
#
_symmetry.space_group_name_H-M   'P 1'
#
loop_
_entity.id
_entity.type
_entity.pdbx_description
1 polymer ?
#
loop_
_entity_poly.entity_id
_entity_poly.type
_entity_poly.pdbx_seq_one_letter_code
_entity_poly.pdbx_strand_id
1 'polypeptide(L)'
;MKRQALILIGLLACALTAVGIVPVARAETRPQGQDKVLRIVTMPLEPFVIEDGDRLTGFSVDLWDAVARQLGVQYQWTEVQSVEEILDAVRNGRADLGIAGISMTPEREQTVDFTLPYFNAGLRVMTSARSSPSLRDLIGIIFSPAMLKVFAIALVLLLVMAHITWLAERGGNEAIPTAYLPGIWESMWWSLATLATHEYGVLGHSRRRLKRLLAMAWVVLSVVLIAQFTASVTASLTVHQLSGNIHGPSDLPGKRIATVRATTGAEYLAEQHLTPVEVERIDDAYALLQNGQVQAIVFDAPVLLYHAETKGKGAVQVVGPTLKDEYYGIALPTGSPLRKPINEALLQLMQDGSYTEIHHKWFGAS
;
A
#
# COMPACT_ATOMS: atom_id res chain seq x y z
N MET A 1 39.96 -96.61 -26.14
CA MET A 1 39.06 -95.63 -26.78
C MET A 1 38.26 -94.71 -25.79
N LYS A 2 38.13 -94.98 -24.48
CA LYS A 2 37.33 -94.22 -23.52
C LYS A 2 38.10 -93.07 -22.82
N ARG A 3 39.43 -92.95 -22.86
CA ARG A 3 40.25 -91.90 -22.25
C ARG A 3 40.49 -90.65 -23.10
N GLN A 4 40.36 -90.78 -24.44
CA GLN A 4 40.59 -89.67 -25.35
C GLN A 4 39.33 -88.81 -25.55
N ALA A 5 38.14 -89.33 -25.26
CA ALA A 5 36.87 -88.62 -25.32
C ALA A 5 36.65 -87.67 -24.17
N LEU A 6 37.23 -87.99 -23.01
CA LEU A 6 37.11 -87.10 -21.78
C LEU A 6 38.01 -85.87 -21.88
N ILE A 7 39.12 -85.92 -22.59
CA ILE A 7 40.06 -84.75 -22.71
C ILE A 7 39.51 -83.75 -23.74
N LEU A 8 38.79 -84.21 -24.76
CA LEU A 8 38.19 -83.28 -25.71
C LEU A 8 36.96 -82.53 -25.19
N ILE A 9 36.21 -83.15 -24.26
CA ILE A 9 35.04 -82.43 -23.59
C ILE A 9 35.56 -81.47 -22.59
N GLY A 10 36.66 -81.68 -21.88
CA GLY A 10 37.26 -80.74 -20.92
C GLY A 10 37.86 -79.51 -21.61
N LEU A 11 38.42 -79.65 -22.80
CA LEU A 11 38.92 -78.50 -23.59
C LEU A 11 37.85 -77.63 -24.24
N LEU A 12 36.69 -78.25 -24.55
CA LEU A 12 35.54 -77.52 -25.15
C LEU A 12 34.76 -76.73 -24.04
N ALA A 13 34.77 -77.17 -22.78
CA ALA A 13 34.17 -76.52 -21.68
C ALA A 13 34.95 -75.28 -21.16
N CYS A 14 36.30 -75.29 -21.34
CA CYS A 14 37.14 -74.13 -21.01
C CYS A 14 37.13 -73.05 -22.11
N ALA A 15 36.76 -73.33 -23.33
CA ALA A 15 36.67 -72.31 -24.39
C ALA A 15 35.40 -71.48 -24.38
N LEU A 16 34.34 -71.89 -23.63
CA LEU A 16 33.04 -71.21 -23.58
C LEU A 16 32.91 -70.22 -22.37
N THR A 17 33.89 -70.19 -21.49
CA THR A 17 33.87 -69.24 -20.30
C THR A 17 34.71 -68.02 -20.49
N ALA A 18 35.34 -67.80 -21.67
CA ALA A 18 36.12 -66.57 -21.94
C ALA A 18 35.40 -65.58 -22.83
N VAL A 19 34.05 -65.52 -22.78
CA VAL A 19 33.30 -64.32 -23.24
C VAL A 19 33.43 -63.26 -22.13
N GLY A 20 34.46 -62.45 -22.31
CA GLY A 20 34.73 -61.34 -21.42
C GLY A 20 33.46 -60.44 -21.31
N ILE A 21 32.96 -60.31 -20.10
CA ILE A 21 32.04 -59.25 -19.74
C ILE A 21 32.86 -57.96 -19.98
N VAL A 22 32.70 -57.36 -21.16
CA VAL A 22 33.11 -55.98 -21.41
C VAL A 22 32.19 -55.15 -20.50
N PRO A 23 32.68 -54.47 -19.48
CA PRO A 23 31.85 -53.50 -18.77
C PRO A 23 31.43 -52.50 -19.82
N VAL A 24 30.16 -52.49 -20.17
CA VAL A 24 29.54 -51.36 -20.85
C VAL A 24 29.69 -50.21 -19.88
N ALA A 25 30.75 -49.44 -20.05
CA ALA A 25 30.85 -48.15 -19.46
C ALA A 25 29.58 -47.38 -19.90
N ARG A 26 28.60 -47.36 -19.02
CA ARG A 26 27.47 -46.45 -19.13
C ARG A 26 28.12 -45.09 -19.18
N ALA A 27 28.34 -44.55 -20.36
CA ALA A 27 28.66 -43.16 -20.53
C ALA A 27 27.46 -42.44 -19.88
N GLU A 28 27.65 -41.98 -18.64
CA GLU A 28 26.83 -40.94 -18.10
C GLU A 28 27.00 -39.78 -19.07
N THR A 29 26.05 -39.67 -20.00
CA THR A 29 25.89 -38.46 -20.79
C THR A 29 25.63 -37.34 -19.78
N ARG A 30 26.73 -36.71 -19.32
CA ARG A 30 26.61 -35.37 -18.72
C ARG A 30 25.82 -34.53 -19.72
N PRO A 31 24.72 -33.90 -19.32
CA PRO A 31 24.02 -33.02 -20.21
C PRO A 31 25.03 -31.98 -20.72
N GLN A 32 25.22 -31.93 -22.02
CA GLN A 32 25.99 -30.89 -22.70
C GLN A 32 25.27 -29.56 -22.45
N GLY A 33 25.65 -28.82 -21.41
CA GLY A 33 25.03 -27.53 -21.00
C GLY A 33 25.52 -27.00 -19.69
N GLN A 34 26.36 -27.74 -18.95
CA GLN A 34 26.80 -27.36 -17.60
C GLN A 34 27.83 -26.21 -17.53
N ASP A 35 28.35 -25.72 -18.64
CA ASP A 35 29.34 -24.63 -18.66
C ASP A 35 28.75 -23.27 -19.07
N LYS A 36 27.45 -23.20 -19.40
CA LYS A 36 26.83 -21.90 -19.75
C LYS A 36 26.35 -21.19 -18.50
N VAL A 37 26.98 -20.07 -18.17
CA VAL A 37 26.47 -19.14 -17.15
C VAL A 37 25.21 -18.47 -17.69
N LEU A 38 24.08 -18.64 -16.99
CA LEU A 38 22.81 -18.05 -17.39
C LEU A 38 22.82 -16.52 -17.09
N ARG A 39 22.38 -15.75 -18.05
CA ARG A 39 22.20 -14.30 -17.91
C ARG A 39 20.78 -14.04 -17.41
N ILE A 40 20.67 -13.52 -16.22
CA ILE A 40 19.39 -13.22 -15.57
C ILE A 40 19.21 -11.73 -15.48
N VAL A 41 18.10 -11.23 -15.99
CA VAL A 41 17.76 -9.83 -15.87
C VAL A 41 16.69 -9.64 -14.79
N THR A 42 16.88 -8.62 -13.97
CA THR A 42 15.98 -8.28 -12.85
C THR A 42 15.89 -6.78 -12.66
N MET A 43 14.99 -6.35 -11.76
CA MET A 43 14.87 -4.95 -11.35
C MET A 43 14.60 -4.86 -9.84
N PRO A 44 15.01 -3.79 -9.18
CA PRO A 44 14.67 -3.54 -7.79
C PRO A 44 13.15 -3.43 -7.60
N LEU A 45 12.60 -4.29 -6.73
CA LEU A 45 11.18 -4.31 -6.37
C LEU A 45 11.01 -5.01 -5.01
N GLU A 46 11.05 -4.27 -3.93
CA GLU A 46 10.89 -4.83 -2.57
C GLU A 46 9.49 -5.46 -2.37
N PRO A 47 9.38 -6.65 -1.76
CA PRO A 47 10.42 -7.50 -1.17
C PRO A 47 10.99 -8.56 -2.13
N PHE A 48 10.69 -8.52 -3.42
CA PHE A 48 11.09 -9.52 -4.40
C PHE A 48 12.56 -9.44 -4.76
N VAL A 49 13.04 -8.22 -5.00
CA VAL A 49 14.44 -7.90 -5.29
C VAL A 49 14.84 -6.64 -4.54
N ILE A 50 15.82 -6.76 -3.69
CA ILE A 50 16.34 -5.70 -2.82
C ILE A 50 17.84 -5.58 -3.09
N GLU A 51 18.30 -4.35 -3.33
CA GLU A 51 19.72 -4.03 -3.40
C GLU A 51 20.31 -3.91 -1.99
N ASP A 52 21.26 -4.74 -1.65
CA ASP A 52 22.02 -4.69 -0.39
C ASP A 52 23.51 -4.54 -0.68
N GLY A 53 23.93 -3.30 -0.92
CA GLY A 53 25.27 -2.99 -1.41
C GLY A 53 25.52 -3.61 -2.78
N ASP A 54 26.53 -4.47 -2.90
CA ASP A 54 26.88 -5.17 -4.16
C ASP A 54 26.14 -6.49 -4.35
N ARG A 55 25.15 -6.80 -3.51
CA ARG A 55 24.40 -8.06 -3.56
C ARG A 55 22.91 -7.80 -3.70
N LEU A 56 22.28 -8.69 -4.47
CA LEU A 56 20.83 -8.75 -4.52
C LEU A 56 20.33 -9.75 -3.47
N THR A 57 19.24 -9.37 -2.80
CA THR A 57 18.49 -10.21 -1.88
C THR A 57 17.00 -10.09 -2.21
N GLY A 58 16.15 -10.89 -1.59
CA GLY A 58 14.71 -10.79 -1.84
C GLY A 58 14.09 -12.14 -2.14
N PHE A 59 12.76 -12.18 -2.15
CA PHE A 59 12.02 -13.40 -2.38
C PHE A 59 12.35 -14.05 -3.73
N SER A 60 12.36 -13.26 -4.82
CA SER A 60 12.66 -13.78 -6.16
C SER A 60 14.12 -14.21 -6.29
N VAL A 61 15.04 -13.56 -5.59
CA VAL A 61 16.45 -13.93 -5.56
C VAL A 61 16.63 -15.27 -4.84
N ASP A 62 16.10 -15.39 -3.62
CA ASP A 62 16.18 -16.63 -2.84
C ASP A 62 15.51 -17.81 -3.57
N LEU A 63 14.37 -17.57 -4.23
CA LEU A 63 13.67 -18.57 -5.02
C LEU A 63 14.52 -19.02 -6.20
N TRP A 64 15.12 -18.06 -6.93
CA TRP A 64 16.00 -18.40 -8.06
C TRP A 64 17.25 -19.17 -7.58
N ASP A 65 17.85 -18.78 -6.47
CA ASP A 65 18.98 -19.48 -5.88
C ASP A 65 18.66 -20.96 -5.58
N ALA A 66 17.44 -21.20 -5.10
CA ALA A 66 16.98 -22.57 -4.84
C ALA A 66 16.79 -23.36 -6.16
N VAL A 67 16.16 -22.73 -7.16
CA VAL A 67 15.98 -23.32 -8.50
C VAL A 67 17.35 -23.62 -9.17
N ALA A 68 18.26 -22.66 -9.14
CA ALA A 68 19.57 -22.80 -9.77
C ALA A 68 20.41 -23.91 -9.12
N ARG A 69 20.35 -24.05 -7.79
CA ARG A 69 20.99 -25.16 -7.06
C ARG A 69 20.45 -26.50 -7.48
N GLN A 70 19.13 -26.60 -7.68
CA GLN A 70 18.47 -27.85 -8.09
C GLN A 70 18.82 -28.23 -9.52
N LEU A 71 18.92 -27.23 -10.40
CA LEU A 71 19.30 -27.42 -11.80
C LEU A 71 20.82 -27.61 -12.00
N GLY A 72 21.64 -27.28 -10.99
CA GLY A 72 23.09 -27.32 -11.07
C GLY A 72 23.68 -26.30 -12.06
N VAL A 73 23.03 -25.14 -12.23
CA VAL A 73 23.44 -24.10 -13.17
C VAL A 73 24.10 -22.92 -12.46
N GLN A 74 25.06 -22.31 -13.16
CA GLN A 74 25.65 -21.03 -12.74
C GLN A 74 24.92 -19.89 -13.44
N TYR A 75 24.88 -18.71 -12.81
CA TYR A 75 24.19 -17.55 -13.36
C TYR A 75 24.84 -16.25 -12.92
N GLN A 76 24.49 -15.17 -13.61
CA GLN A 76 24.86 -13.79 -13.26
C GLN A 76 23.65 -12.88 -13.42
N TRP A 77 23.54 -11.92 -12.49
CA TRP A 77 22.50 -10.91 -12.52
C TRP A 77 22.88 -9.72 -13.40
N THR A 78 21.87 -9.16 -14.05
CA THR A 78 21.93 -7.85 -14.72
C THR A 78 20.70 -7.06 -14.26
N GLU A 79 20.89 -5.86 -13.76
CA GLU A 79 19.82 -5.01 -13.28
C GLU A 79 19.37 -4.03 -14.36
N VAL A 80 18.06 -3.80 -14.44
CA VAL A 80 17.39 -2.83 -15.30
C VAL A 80 16.38 -2.03 -14.48
N GLN A 81 15.75 -1.01 -15.07
CA GLN A 81 14.91 -0.08 -14.30
C GLN A 81 13.41 -0.39 -14.38
N SER A 82 12.96 -1.20 -15.35
CA SER A 82 11.53 -1.47 -15.59
C SER A 82 11.26 -2.90 -16.02
N VAL A 83 10.00 -3.32 -15.84
CA VAL A 83 9.51 -4.63 -16.36
C VAL A 83 9.62 -4.69 -17.88
N GLU A 84 9.38 -3.58 -18.57
CA GLU A 84 9.49 -3.50 -20.02
C GLU A 84 10.92 -3.80 -20.49
N GLU A 85 11.93 -3.26 -19.81
CA GLU A 85 13.34 -3.56 -20.11
C GLU A 85 13.68 -5.02 -19.84
N ILE A 86 13.11 -5.65 -18.81
CA ILE A 86 13.27 -7.08 -18.55
C ILE A 86 12.71 -7.89 -19.73
N LEU A 87 11.46 -7.62 -20.10
CA LEU A 87 10.79 -8.33 -21.19
C LEU A 87 11.51 -8.13 -22.53
N ASP A 88 12.00 -6.93 -22.79
CA ASP A 88 12.80 -6.62 -23.97
C ASP A 88 14.15 -7.35 -23.99
N ALA A 89 14.83 -7.46 -22.85
CA ALA A 89 16.08 -8.19 -22.77
C ALA A 89 15.87 -9.70 -23.03
N VAL A 90 14.79 -10.26 -22.48
CA VAL A 90 14.41 -11.66 -22.67
C VAL A 90 13.99 -11.91 -24.13
N ARG A 91 13.08 -11.11 -24.67
CA ARG A 91 12.56 -11.24 -26.04
C ARG A 91 13.67 -11.18 -27.09
N ASN A 92 14.63 -10.30 -26.91
CA ASN A 92 15.75 -10.10 -27.84
C ASN A 92 16.95 -11.04 -27.58
N GLY A 93 16.82 -12.02 -26.66
CA GLY A 93 17.89 -12.96 -26.33
C GLY A 93 19.12 -12.35 -25.67
N ARG A 94 19.00 -11.13 -25.13
CA ARG A 94 20.05 -10.48 -24.32
C ARG A 94 20.15 -11.10 -22.94
N ALA A 95 19.07 -11.66 -22.43
CA ALA A 95 18.99 -12.45 -21.21
C ALA A 95 18.40 -13.84 -21.51
N ASP A 96 18.78 -14.83 -20.71
CA ASP A 96 18.25 -16.18 -20.81
C ASP A 96 16.94 -16.34 -20.02
N LEU A 97 16.72 -15.47 -19.02
CA LEU A 97 15.45 -15.32 -18.30
C LEU A 97 15.38 -13.98 -17.56
N GLY A 98 14.15 -13.59 -17.17
CA GLY A 98 13.86 -12.44 -16.34
C GLY A 98 13.03 -12.84 -15.13
N ILE A 99 13.42 -12.37 -13.94
CA ILE A 99 12.71 -12.62 -12.69
C ILE A 99 12.78 -11.39 -11.76
N ALA A 100 11.61 -10.95 -11.31
CA ALA A 100 11.41 -9.92 -10.31
C ALA A 100 10.00 -10.12 -9.70
N GLY A 101 9.08 -9.17 -9.86
CA GLY A 101 7.64 -9.34 -9.66
C GLY A 101 6.94 -9.10 -10.99
N ILE A 102 7.06 -10.04 -11.93
CA ILE A 102 6.55 -9.85 -13.29
C ILE A 102 5.17 -10.48 -13.42
N SER A 103 4.14 -9.64 -13.50
CA SER A 103 2.75 -10.09 -13.71
C SER A 103 2.62 -10.74 -15.08
N MET A 104 2.08 -11.96 -15.10
CA MET A 104 1.74 -12.69 -16.31
C MET A 104 0.47 -12.10 -16.91
N THR A 105 0.54 -11.60 -18.13
CA THR A 105 -0.65 -11.16 -18.88
C THR A 105 -0.72 -11.84 -20.25
N PRO A 106 -1.93 -11.95 -20.85
CA PRO A 106 -2.06 -12.51 -22.21
C PRO A 106 -1.22 -11.78 -23.26
N GLU A 107 -1.07 -10.47 -23.12
CA GLU A 107 -0.29 -9.62 -24.03
C GLU A 107 1.21 -9.93 -23.92
N ARG A 108 1.72 -10.11 -22.69
CA ARG A 108 3.11 -10.45 -22.44
C ARG A 108 3.44 -11.87 -22.89
N GLU A 109 2.53 -12.85 -22.66
CA GLU A 109 2.69 -14.24 -23.11
C GLU A 109 2.74 -14.37 -24.64
N GLN A 110 2.25 -13.39 -25.41
CA GLN A 110 2.42 -13.38 -26.86
C GLN A 110 3.86 -13.08 -27.32
N THR A 111 4.66 -12.46 -26.46
CA THR A 111 6.00 -11.97 -26.80
C THR A 111 7.12 -12.72 -26.11
N VAL A 112 6.84 -13.29 -24.94
CA VAL A 112 7.74 -14.12 -24.13
C VAL A 112 6.98 -15.29 -23.55
N ASP A 113 7.65 -16.38 -23.21
CA ASP A 113 7.04 -17.48 -22.45
C ASP A 113 7.18 -17.20 -20.95
N PHE A 114 6.22 -17.68 -20.16
CA PHE A 114 6.32 -17.69 -18.70
C PHE A 114 6.43 -19.11 -18.15
N THR A 115 7.02 -19.25 -16.98
CA THR A 115 6.96 -20.46 -16.16
C THR A 115 5.55 -20.66 -15.57
N LEU A 116 5.37 -21.72 -14.80
CA LEU A 116 4.27 -21.78 -13.85
C LEU A 116 4.31 -20.58 -12.91
N PRO A 117 3.15 -20.07 -12.48
CA PRO A 117 3.13 -18.96 -11.53
C PRO A 117 3.80 -19.38 -10.21
N TYR A 118 4.70 -18.54 -9.73
CA TYR A 118 5.38 -18.77 -8.46
C TYR A 118 4.85 -17.89 -7.32
N PHE A 119 4.04 -16.87 -7.61
CA PHE A 119 3.47 -15.99 -6.60
C PHE A 119 2.08 -15.49 -7.03
N ASN A 120 1.16 -15.42 -6.07
CA ASN A 120 -0.15 -14.79 -6.26
C ASN A 120 -0.07 -13.34 -5.77
N ALA A 121 -0.07 -12.39 -6.68
CA ALA A 121 0.11 -10.97 -6.40
C ALA A 121 -1.23 -10.22 -6.26
N GLY A 122 -1.82 -9.84 -7.39
CA GLY A 122 -3.01 -9.02 -7.47
C GLY A 122 -2.77 -7.54 -7.21
N LEU A 123 -3.68 -6.70 -7.68
CA LEU A 123 -3.63 -5.25 -7.50
C LEU A 123 -4.42 -4.81 -6.27
N ARG A 124 -3.89 -3.85 -5.52
CA ARG A 124 -4.58 -3.21 -4.39
C ARG A 124 -4.37 -1.71 -4.36
N VAL A 125 -5.10 -1.06 -3.45
CA VAL A 125 -5.04 0.39 -3.24
C VAL A 125 -4.31 0.67 -1.93
N MET A 126 -3.31 1.55 -1.98
CA MET A 126 -2.68 2.14 -0.80
C MET A 126 -3.10 3.59 -0.64
N THR A 127 -3.35 4.01 0.59
CA THR A 127 -3.67 5.39 0.96
C THR A 127 -2.84 5.80 2.17
N SER A 128 -2.78 7.10 2.46
CA SER A 128 -2.22 7.56 3.73
C SER A 128 -3.01 6.96 4.90
N ALA A 129 -2.30 6.50 5.93
CA ALA A 129 -2.94 6.06 7.17
C ALA A 129 -3.67 7.24 7.81
N ARG A 130 -4.74 6.94 8.53
CA ARG A 130 -5.47 7.97 9.30
C ARG A 130 -4.53 8.57 10.33
N SER A 131 -3.94 9.71 10.03
CA SER A 131 -3.34 10.53 11.08
C SER A 131 -4.45 11.21 11.87
N SER A 132 -4.34 11.22 13.20
CA SER A 132 -5.14 12.12 14.01
C SER A 132 -5.00 13.53 13.44
N PRO A 133 -6.11 14.34 13.41
CA PRO A 133 -6.03 15.67 12.83
C PRO A 133 -4.87 16.44 13.48
N SER A 134 -3.99 16.95 12.64
CA SER A 134 -2.86 17.75 13.10
C SER A 134 -3.36 19.05 13.74
N LEU A 135 -2.55 19.69 14.59
CA LEU A 135 -2.88 20.99 15.16
C LEU A 135 -3.21 22.02 14.05
N ARG A 136 -2.55 21.92 12.89
CA ARG A 136 -2.79 22.75 11.71
C ARG A 136 -4.19 22.51 11.12
N ASP A 137 -4.65 21.27 11.09
CA ASP A 137 -5.99 20.91 10.59
C ASP A 137 -7.07 21.44 11.54
N LEU A 138 -6.85 21.33 12.87
CA LEU A 138 -7.75 21.89 13.87
C LEU A 138 -7.84 23.42 13.74
N ILE A 139 -6.72 24.11 13.55
CA ILE A 139 -6.70 25.54 13.29
C ILE A 139 -7.47 25.86 12.00
N GLY A 140 -7.25 25.10 10.92
CA GLY A 140 -7.96 25.26 9.65
C GLY A 140 -9.48 25.10 9.79
N ILE A 141 -9.95 24.19 10.63
CA ILE A 141 -11.38 24.00 10.93
C ILE A 141 -11.94 25.21 11.68
N ILE A 142 -11.24 25.73 12.69
CA ILE A 142 -11.67 26.88 13.47
C ILE A 142 -11.81 28.15 12.59
N PHE A 143 -10.89 28.34 11.65
CA PHE A 143 -10.90 29.48 10.72
C PHE A 143 -11.67 29.18 9.41
N SER A 144 -12.42 28.10 9.34
CA SER A 144 -13.24 27.80 8.16
C SER A 144 -14.37 28.83 7.98
N PRO A 145 -14.84 29.09 6.75
CA PRO A 145 -15.93 30.03 6.50
C PRO A 145 -17.23 29.70 7.26
N ALA A 146 -17.47 28.41 7.53
CA ALA A 146 -18.61 27.94 8.30
C ALA A 146 -18.48 28.35 9.76
N MET A 147 -17.31 28.14 10.39
CA MET A 147 -17.04 28.54 11.76
C MET A 147 -17.04 30.06 11.94
N LEU A 148 -16.43 30.79 10.99
CA LEU A 148 -16.43 32.26 11.01
C LEU A 148 -17.87 32.82 11.00
N LYS A 149 -18.80 32.21 10.26
CA LYS A 149 -20.23 32.58 10.28
C LYS A 149 -20.85 32.37 11.68
N VAL A 150 -20.57 31.20 12.29
CA VAL A 150 -21.06 30.91 13.66
C VAL A 150 -20.52 31.93 14.67
N PHE A 151 -19.22 32.23 14.62
CA PHE A 151 -18.60 33.23 15.47
C PHE A 151 -19.17 34.64 15.23
N ALA A 152 -19.40 35.04 13.98
CA ALA A 152 -19.99 36.35 13.65
C ALA A 152 -21.42 36.48 14.19
N ILE A 153 -22.24 35.41 14.04
CA ILE A 153 -23.60 35.40 14.59
C ILE A 153 -23.55 35.51 16.15
N ALA A 154 -22.69 34.70 16.78
CA ALA A 154 -22.53 34.72 18.23
C ALA A 154 -22.10 36.12 18.74
N LEU A 155 -21.14 36.76 18.04
CA LEU A 155 -20.66 38.09 18.37
C LEU A 155 -21.78 39.15 18.24
N VAL A 156 -22.55 39.12 17.17
CA VAL A 156 -23.69 40.03 16.98
C VAL A 156 -24.72 39.87 18.10
N LEU A 157 -25.09 38.64 18.44
CA LEU A 157 -26.04 38.33 19.50
C LEU A 157 -25.49 38.77 20.87
N LEU A 158 -24.19 38.55 21.12
CA LEU A 158 -23.52 39.02 22.34
C LEU A 158 -23.58 40.57 22.48
N LEU A 159 -23.28 41.29 21.39
CA LEU A 159 -23.32 42.73 21.35
C LEU A 159 -24.76 43.25 21.58
N VAL A 160 -25.75 42.65 20.93
CA VAL A 160 -27.16 42.98 21.12
C VAL A 160 -27.57 42.78 22.60
N MET A 161 -27.20 41.62 23.16
CA MET A 161 -27.52 41.34 24.57
C MET A 161 -26.80 42.28 25.55
N ALA A 162 -25.54 42.62 25.26
CA ALA A 162 -24.79 43.61 26.07
C ALA A 162 -25.48 44.97 26.08
N HIS A 163 -26.01 45.43 24.93
CA HIS A 163 -26.77 46.67 24.87
C HIS A 163 -28.09 46.59 25.64
N ILE A 164 -28.82 45.49 25.51
CA ILE A 164 -30.05 45.28 26.28
C ILE A 164 -29.78 45.30 27.79
N THR A 165 -28.72 44.60 28.22
CA THR A 165 -28.30 44.55 29.64
C THR A 165 -27.92 45.91 30.13
N TRP A 166 -27.11 46.67 29.39
CA TRP A 166 -26.73 48.04 29.78
C TRP A 166 -27.94 48.97 29.86
N LEU A 167 -28.83 48.98 28.87
CA LEU A 167 -30.04 49.80 28.89
C LEU A 167 -30.98 49.43 30.03
N ALA A 168 -31.05 48.15 30.40
CA ALA A 168 -31.93 47.66 31.45
C ALA A 168 -31.38 47.94 32.84
N GLU A 169 -30.07 47.98 33.05
CA GLU A 169 -29.43 48.05 34.37
C GLU A 169 -28.72 49.38 34.64
N ARG A 170 -28.48 50.24 33.63
CA ARG A 170 -27.85 51.56 33.84
C ARG A 170 -28.64 52.42 34.89
N GLY A 171 -27.99 52.86 35.92
CA GLY A 171 -28.58 53.66 36.98
C GLY A 171 -29.40 52.92 38.02
N GLY A 172 -29.48 51.57 37.93
CA GLY A 172 -30.15 50.73 38.93
C GLY A 172 -29.25 49.66 39.55
N ASN A 173 -28.06 49.42 38.95
CA ASN A 173 -27.10 48.44 39.41
C ASN A 173 -25.71 49.07 39.48
N GLU A 174 -25.10 49.07 40.68
CA GLU A 174 -23.76 49.63 40.90
C GLU A 174 -22.65 48.96 40.10
N ALA A 175 -22.82 47.70 39.72
CA ALA A 175 -21.85 46.93 38.93
C ALA A 175 -21.84 47.35 37.43
N ILE A 176 -22.85 48.06 36.92
CA ILE A 176 -22.93 48.51 35.56
C ILE A 176 -22.86 50.01 35.44
N PRO A 177 -21.73 50.59 34.99
CA PRO A 177 -21.56 52.03 34.86
C PRO A 177 -22.59 52.67 33.93
N THR A 178 -23.01 53.89 34.27
CA THR A 178 -23.96 54.67 33.43
C THR A 178 -23.31 55.20 32.16
N ALA A 179 -21.99 55.41 32.17
CA ALA A 179 -21.24 55.82 30.99
C ALA A 179 -21.24 54.70 29.93
N TYR A 180 -21.38 55.06 28.64
CA TYR A 180 -21.61 54.10 27.55
C TYR A 180 -20.51 53.06 27.38
N LEU A 181 -19.26 53.50 27.13
CA LEU A 181 -18.16 52.56 26.85
C LEU A 181 -17.84 51.60 28.02
N PRO A 182 -17.65 52.06 29.26
CA PRO A 182 -17.43 51.16 30.39
C PRO A 182 -18.66 50.30 30.71
N GLY A 183 -19.87 50.86 30.54
CA GLY A 183 -21.12 50.12 30.77
C GLY A 183 -21.38 49.02 29.77
N ILE A 184 -21.11 49.27 28.50
CA ILE A 184 -21.21 48.22 27.44
C ILE A 184 -20.15 47.16 27.68
N TRP A 185 -18.92 47.51 28.01
CA TRP A 185 -17.86 46.56 28.33
C TRP A 185 -18.24 45.59 29.45
N GLU A 186 -18.73 46.16 30.57
CA GLU A 186 -19.16 45.36 31.71
C GLU A 186 -20.36 44.47 31.35
N SER A 187 -21.33 45.01 30.62
CA SER A 187 -22.51 44.26 30.17
C SER A 187 -22.14 43.14 29.17
N MET A 188 -21.14 43.36 28.32
CA MET A 188 -20.59 42.33 27.42
C MET A 188 -19.94 41.21 28.22
N TRP A 189 -19.15 41.56 29.24
CA TRP A 189 -18.53 40.57 30.13
C TRP A 189 -19.59 39.69 30.81
N TRP A 190 -20.64 40.30 31.39
CA TRP A 190 -21.76 39.58 31.99
C TRP A 190 -22.53 38.72 31.02
N SER A 191 -22.74 39.19 29.82
CA SER A 191 -23.41 38.42 28.77
C SER A 191 -22.56 37.23 28.30
N LEU A 192 -21.25 37.39 28.20
CA LEU A 192 -20.30 36.33 27.89
C LEU A 192 -20.21 35.31 29.03
N ALA A 193 -20.15 35.76 30.29
CA ALA A 193 -20.15 34.88 31.46
C ALA A 193 -21.41 34.01 31.47
N THR A 194 -22.61 34.59 31.22
CA THR A 194 -23.87 33.87 31.13
C THR A 194 -23.84 32.84 29.99
N LEU A 195 -23.24 33.16 28.82
CA LEU A 195 -23.07 32.25 27.71
C LEU A 195 -22.22 31.02 28.10
N ALA A 196 -21.15 31.24 28.89
CA ALA A 196 -20.22 30.18 29.28
C ALA A 196 -20.73 29.33 30.45
N THR A 197 -21.38 29.95 31.44
CA THR A 197 -21.81 29.30 32.70
C THR A 197 -23.28 28.88 32.71
N HIS A 198 -24.09 29.41 31.79
CA HIS A 198 -25.55 29.25 31.76
C HIS A 198 -26.27 29.75 33.01
N GLU A 199 -25.62 30.59 33.80
CA GLU A 199 -26.22 31.23 34.96
C GLU A 199 -27.10 32.41 34.55
N TYR A 200 -28.05 32.82 35.43
CA TYR A 200 -29.04 33.86 35.09
C TYR A 200 -28.46 35.27 34.90
N GLY A 201 -27.17 35.46 35.16
CA GLY A 201 -26.52 36.74 35.07
C GLY A 201 -27.18 37.86 35.91
N VAL A 202 -26.85 39.11 35.62
CA VAL A 202 -27.34 40.29 36.34
C VAL A 202 -28.84 40.47 36.23
N LEU A 203 -29.40 40.25 35.05
CA LEU A 203 -30.84 40.40 34.76
C LEU A 203 -31.72 39.40 35.51
N GLY A 204 -31.21 38.19 35.80
CA GLY A 204 -31.96 37.14 36.48
C GLY A 204 -32.26 37.42 37.94
N HIS A 205 -31.47 38.30 38.60
CA HIS A 205 -31.67 38.70 39.99
C HIS A 205 -32.64 39.90 40.17
N SER A 206 -33.12 40.47 39.04
CA SER A 206 -34.06 41.58 39.08
C SER A 206 -35.45 41.13 39.54
N ARG A 207 -36.13 41.97 40.35
CA ARG A 207 -37.54 41.77 40.74
C ARG A 207 -38.52 42.04 39.60
N ARG A 208 -38.11 42.68 38.50
CA ARG A 208 -38.97 42.99 37.34
C ARG A 208 -39.14 41.76 36.44
N ARG A 209 -40.38 41.28 36.24
CA ARG A 209 -40.69 40.08 35.48
C ARG A 209 -40.10 40.08 34.06
N LEU A 210 -40.14 41.22 33.34
CA LEU A 210 -39.60 41.37 31.99
C LEU A 210 -38.08 41.10 31.93
N LYS A 211 -37.31 41.61 32.91
CA LYS A 211 -35.85 41.36 32.95
C LYS A 211 -35.55 39.88 33.16
N ARG A 212 -36.33 39.17 33.99
CA ARG A 212 -36.20 37.73 34.18
C ARG A 212 -36.52 36.95 32.89
N LEU A 213 -37.57 37.35 32.15
CA LEU A 213 -37.90 36.71 30.85
C LEU A 213 -36.77 36.90 29.84
N LEU A 214 -36.14 38.10 29.78
CA LEU A 214 -34.98 38.35 28.93
C LEU A 214 -33.77 37.48 29.33
N ALA A 215 -33.50 37.32 30.62
CA ALA A 215 -32.42 36.46 31.13
C ALA A 215 -32.69 35.00 30.76
N MET A 216 -33.93 34.51 30.93
CA MET A 216 -34.30 33.15 30.53
C MET A 216 -34.15 32.91 29.00
N ALA A 217 -34.62 33.87 28.20
CA ALA A 217 -34.45 33.79 26.74
C ALA A 217 -32.98 33.77 26.33
N TRP A 218 -32.11 34.55 27.01
CA TRP A 218 -30.66 34.55 26.75
C TRP A 218 -30.01 33.22 27.14
N VAL A 219 -30.36 32.61 28.28
CA VAL A 219 -29.87 31.31 28.70
C VAL A 219 -30.24 30.22 27.67
N VAL A 220 -31.52 30.20 27.23
CA VAL A 220 -31.96 29.25 26.21
C VAL A 220 -31.21 29.48 24.92
N LEU A 221 -31.05 30.70 24.46
CA LEU A 221 -30.29 31.06 23.26
C LEU A 221 -28.80 30.65 23.39
N SER A 222 -28.22 30.82 24.58
CA SER A 222 -26.83 30.39 24.88
C SER A 222 -26.64 28.91 24.71
N VAL A 223 -27.59 28.09 25.22
CA VAL A 223 -27.55 26.61 25.02
C VAL A 223 -27.62 26.25 23.54
N VAL A 224 -28.50 26.90 22.79
CA VAL A 224 -28.64 26.68 21.34
C VAL A 224 -27.34 27.05 20.58
N LEU A 225 -26.71 28.19 20.94
CA LEU A 225 -25.46 28.63 20.33
C LEU A 225 -24.32 27.65 20.60
N ILE A 226 -24.18 27.16 21.84
CA ILE A 226 -23.14 26.19 22.18
C ILE A 226 -23.43 24.83 21.47
N ALA A 227 -24.68 24.39 21.46
CA ALA A 227 -25.06 23.17 20.73
C ALA A 227 -24.77 23.29 19.22
N GLN A 228 -25.07 24.43 18.60
CA GLN A 228 -24.77 24.69 17.20
C GLN A 228 -23.25 24.74 16.93
N PHE A 229 -22.48 25.37 17.84
CA PHE A 229 -21.03 25.35 17.71
C PHE A 229 -20.47 23.92 17.78
N THR A 230 -20.88 23.13 18.77
CA THR A 230 -20.46 21.74 18.94
C THR A 230 -20.84 20.90 17.72
N ALA A 231 -22.08 21.02 17.25
CA ALA A 231 -22.54 20.32 16.04
C ALA A 231 -21.72 20.69 14.80
N SER A 232 -21.39 21.98 14.62
CA SER A 232 -20.59 22.45 13.48
C SER A 232 -19.15 21.97 13.53
N VAL A 233 -18.52 21.95 14.71
CA VAL A 233 -17.17 21.38 14.88
C VAL A 233 -17.18 19.88 14.61
N THR A 234 -18.14 19.15 15.18
CA THR A 234 -18.28 17.70 14.97
C THR A 234 -18.51 17.38 13.49
N ALA A 235 -19.42 18.08 12.83
CA ALA A 235 -19.69 17.89 11.41
C ALA A 235 -18.44 18.16 10.56
N SER A 236 -17.69 19.25 10.84
CA SER A 236 -16.47 19.59 10.11
C SER A 236 -15.38 18.53 10.31
N LEU A 237 -15.20 18.01 11.52
CA LEU A 237 -14.27 16.92 11.81
C LEU A 237 -14.69 15.64 11.11
N THR A 238 -15.99 15.30 11.13
CA THR A 238 -16.53 14.10 10.47
C THR A 238 -16.35 14.18 8.96
N VAL A 239 -16.67 15.32 8.34
CA VAL A 239 -16.47 15.53 6.90
C VAL A 239 -14.98 15.45 6.55
N HIS A 240 -14.09 16.01 7.37
CA HIS A 240 -12.63 15.90 7.14
C HIS A 240 -12.14 14.46 7.24
N GLN A 241 -12.68 13.68 8.17
CA GLN A 241 -12.38 12.25 8.30
C GLN A 241 -12.96 11.42 7.13
N LEU A 242 -14.12 11.78 6.60
CA LEU A 242 -14.77 11.08 5.49
C LEU A 242 -14.22 11.48 4.12
N SER A 243 -13.82 12.73 3.92
CA SER A 243 -13.34 13.23 2.63
C SER A 243 -11.95 12.73 2.23
N GLY A 244 -11.17 12.20 3.19
CA GLY A 244 -9.85 11.62 2.96
C GLY A 244 -9.85 10.11 2.71
N ASN A 245 -10.93 9.41 2.98
CA ASN A 245 -10.96 7.94 3.06
C ASN A 245 -11.37 7.31 1.73
N ILE A 246 -10.35 6.77 1.03
CA ILE A 246 -10.54 5.77 -0.01
C ILE A 246 -10.61 4.43 0.72
N HIS A 247 -11.74 3.71 0.61
CA HIS A 247 -11.96 2.39 1.22
C HIS A 247 -11.89 1.27 0.19
N GLY A 248 -11.89 1.63 -1.09
CA GLY A 248 -11.88 0.67 -2.17
C GLY A 248 -11.94 1.30 -3.56
N PRO A 249 -12.11 0.49 -4.59
CA PRO A 249 -12.09 0.93 -5.98
C PRO A 249 -13.19 1.93 -6.33
N SER A 250 -14.36 1.83 -5.69
CA SER A 250 -15.49 2.75 -5.91
C SER A 250 -15.20 4.20 -5.56
N ASP A 251 -14.20 4.43 -4.71
CA ASP A 251 -13.83 5.77 -4.22
C ASP A 251 -12.72 6.42 -5.05
N LEU A 252 -12.15 5.71 -6.02
CA LEU A 252 -11.06 6.18 -6.89
C LEU A 252 -11.48 7.28 -7.88
N PRO A 253 -12.70 7.28 -8.46
CA PRO A 253 -13.11 8.33 -9.38
C PRO A 253 -13.00 9.74 -8.77
N GLY A 254 -12.37 10.64 -9.53
CA GLY A 254 -12.14 12.03 -9.09
C GLY A 254 -10.99 12.22 -8.09
N LYS A 255 -10.27 11.15 -7.72
CA LYS A 255 -9.06 11.24 -6.89
C LYS A 255 -7.81 11.28 -7.76
N ARG A 256 -6.74 11.91 -7.24
CA ARG A 256 -5.42 11.82 -7.86
C ARG A 256 -4.77 10.53 -7.40
N ILE A 257 -4.51 9.64 -8.35
CA ILE A 257 -3.99 8.29 -8.12
C ILE A 257 -2.63 8.20 -8.77
N ALA A 258 -1.63 7.65 -8.09
CA ALA A 258 -0.34 7.32 -8.68
C ALA A 258 -0.28 5.83 -9.03
N THR A 259 0.49 5.52 -10.06
CA THR A 259 0.89 4.16 -10.43
C THR A 259 2.21 4.19 -11.17
N VAL A 260 2.86 3.05 -11.33
CA VAL A 260 4.09 2.93 -12.12
C VAL A 260 3.73 2.72 -13.59
N ARG A 261 4.44 3.42 -14.48
CA ARG A 261 4.24 3.33 -15.94
C ARG A 261 4.46 1.91 -16.45
N ALA A 262 3.72 1.53 -17.51
CA ALA A 262 3.81 0.23 -18.19
C ALA A 262 3.61 -0.98 -17.25
N THR A 263 2.83 -0.79 -16.17
CA THR A 263 2.41 -1.86 -15.25
C THR A 263 0.95 -2.20 -15.42
N THR A 264 0.55 -3.36 -14.93
CA THR A 264 -0.84 -3.80 -14.89
C THR A 264 -1.73 -2.87 -14.06
N GLY A 265 -1.15 -2.16 -13.08
CA GLY A 265 -1.83 -1.09 -12.35
C GLY A 265 -2.21 0.10 -13.25
N ALA A 266 -1.32 0.51 -14.17
CA ALA A 266 -1.62 1.55 -15.14
C ALA A 266 -2.70 1.09 -16.15
N GLU A 267 -2.58 -0.15 -16.63
CA GLU A 267 -3.58 -0.77 -17.52
C GLU A 267 -4.96 -0.82 -16.86
N TYR A 268 -5.04 -1.31 -15.61
CA TYR A 268 -6.29 -1.37 -14.85
C TYR A 268 -6.94 0.01 -14.70
N LEU A 269 -6.17 1.03 -14.36
CA LEU A 269 -6.70 2.40 -14.21
C LEU A 269 -7.21 2.96 -15.54
N ALA A 270 -6.51 2.67 -16.66
CA ALA A 270 -6.97 3.04 -17.98
C ALA A 270 -8.27 2.32 -18.38
N GLU A 271 -8.41 1.03 -18.08
CA GLU A 271 -9.64 0.25 -18.27
C GLU A 271 -10.83 0.84 -17.49
N GLN A 272 -10.58 1.40 -16.29
CA GLN A 272 -11.56 2.08 -15.48
C GLN A 272 -11.77 3.55 -15.89
N HIS A 273 -11.21 4.00 -17.02
CA HIS A 273 -11.26 5.39 -17.50
C HIS A 273 -10.72 6.43 -16.49
N LEU A 274 -9.78 6.02 -15.67
CA LEU A 274 -9.08 6.89 -14.71
C LEU A 274 -7.72 7.29 -15.29
N THR A 275 -7.35 8.56 -15.10
CA THR A 275 -6.06 9.09 -15.56
C THR A 275 -5.13 9.18 -14.34
N PRO A 276 -4.18 8.25 -14.16
CA PRO A 276 -3.24 8.28 -13.06
C PRO A 276 -2.09 9.27 -13.28
N VAL A 277 -1.42 9.62 -12.20
CA VAL A 277 -0.07 10.19 -12.23
C VAL A 277 0.89 9.02 -12.38
N GLU A 278 1.47 8.86 -13.56
CA GLU A 278 2.45 7.81 -13.83
C GLU A 278 3.84 8.23 -13.38
N VAL A 279 4.52 7.34 -12.68
CA VAL A 279 5.90 7.48 -12.22
C VAL A 279 6.77 6.36 -12.78
N GLU A 280 8.09 6.52 -12.72
CA GLU A 280 9.01 5.48 -13.22
C GLU A 280 9.24 4.37 -12.18
N ARG A 281 9.26 4.73 -10.90
CA ARG A 281 9.50 3.80 -9.79
C ARG A 281 8.41 3.90 -8.73
N ILE A 282 8.15 2.79 -8.04
CA ILE A 282 7.14 2.77 -6.95
C ILE A 282 7.54 3.69 -5.79
N ASP A 283 8.84 3.90 -5.54
CA ASP A 283 9.32 4.81 -4.51
C ASP A 283 8.88 6.26 -4.76
N ASP A 284 8.82 6.68 -6.02
CA ASP A 284 8.31 8.00 -6.40
C ASP A 284 6.82 8.12 -6.07
N ALA A 285 6.03 7.06 -6.30
CA ALA A 285 4.62 7.03 -5.92
C ALA A 285 4.44 7.17 -4.41
N TYR A 286 5.26 6.48 -3.61
CA TYR A 286 5.25 6.62 -2.14
C TYR A 286 5.56 8.05 -1.71
N ALA A 287 6.55 8.69 -2.32
CA ALA A 287 6.89 10.08 -2.04
C ALA A 287 5.74 11.04 -2.39
N LEU A 288 5.05 10.84 -3.52
CA LEU A 288 3.87 11.62 -3.91
C LEU A 288 2.72 11.46 -2.91
N LEU A 289 2.49 10.23 -2.41
CA LEU A 289 1.45 9.95 -1.42
C LEU A 289 1.75 10.61 -0.07
N GLN A 290 2.99 10.48 0.42
CA GLN A 290 3.44 11.09 1.67
C GLN A 290 3.38 12.62 1.64
N ASN A 291 3.68 13.23 0.50
CA ASN A 291 3.61 14.68 0.28
C ASN A 291 2.17 15.18 0.01
N GLY A 292 1.16 14.30 -0.01
CA GLY A 292 -0.23 14.65 -0.28
C GLY A 292 -0.49 15.12 -1.72
N GLN A 293 0.42 14.88 -2.64
CA GLN A 293 0.27 15.21 -4.06
C GLN A 293 -0.68 14.24 -4.77
N VAL A 294 -0.77 12.99 -4.29
CA VAL A 294 -1.79 12.00 -4.66
C VAL A 294 -2.51 11.49 -3.42
N GLN A 295 -3.70 10.94 -3.60
CA GLN A 295 -4.54 10.42 -2.52
C GLN A 295 -4.50 8.90 -2.41
N ALA A 296 -4.08 8.23 -3.49
CA ALA A 296 -3.95 6.79 -3.54
C ALA A 296 -2.82 6.36 -4.46
N ILE A 297 -2.36 5.13 -4.24
CA ILE A 297 -1.50 4.39 -5.16
C ILE A 297 -2.24 3.11 -5.52
N VAL A 298 -2.27 2.74 -6.80
CA VAL A 298 -2.73 1.44 -7.28
C VAL A 298 -1.50 0.68 -7.78
N PHE A 299 -1.20 -0.43 -7.14
CA PHE A 299 -0.04 -1.26 -7.49
C PHE A 299 -0.19 -2.67 -6.91
N ASP A 300 0.80 -3.51 -7.13
CA ASP A 300 0.83 -4.92 -6.72
C ASP A 300 0.74 -5.07 -5.19
N ALA A 301 -0.20 -5.86 -4.74
CA ALA A 301 -0.53 -6.04 -3.33
C ALA A 301 0.67 -6.41 -2.45
N PRO A 302 1.53 -7.39 -2.80
CA PRO A 302 2.65 -7.77 -1.94
C PRO A 302 3.67 -6.65 -1.76
N VAL A 303 3.88 -5.82 -2.78
CA VAL A 303 4.78 -4.65 -2.72
C VAL A 303 4.21 -3.58 -1.79
N LEU A 304 2.92 -3.25 -1.95
CA LEU A 304 2.23 -2.28 -1.11
C LEU A 304 2.15 -2.74 0.36
N LEU A 305 1.82 -4.01 0.59
CA LEU A 305 1.74 -4.58 1.94
C LEU A 305 3.10 -4.57 2.64
N TYR A 306 4.15 -5.00 1.93
CA TYR A 306 5.49 -4.96 2.49
C TYR A 306 5.92 -3.53 2.88
N HIS A 307 5.67 -2.56 1.99
CA HIS A 307 5.95 -1.15 2.31
C HIS A 307 5.15 -0.67 3.53
N ALA A 308 3.86 -0.99 3.63
CA ALA A 308 3.01 -0.60 4.76
C ALA A 308 3.48 -1.20 6.11
N GLU A 309 4.05 -2.41 6.09
CA GLU A 309 4.55 -3.09 7.29
C GLU A 309 5.97 -2.66 7.69
N THR A 310 6.73 -2.07 6.75
CA THR A 310 8.14 -1.68 6.93
C THR A 310 8.33 -0.17 6.91
N LYS A 311 8.78 0.39 5.80
CA LYS A 311 9.14 1.81 5.63
C LYS A 311 7.96 2.77 5.79
N GLY A 312 6.76 2.32 5.42
CA GLY A 312 5.51 3.10 5.50
C GLY A 312 4.70 2.88 6.77
N LYS A 313 5.23 2.12 7.75
CA LYS A 313 4.49 1.72 8.95
C LYS A 313 3.91 2.91 9.71
N GLY A 314 2.58 2.91 9.87
CA GLY A 314 1.84 3.98 10.53
C GLY A 314 1.59 5.24 9.69
N ALA A 315 2.25 5.37 8.53
CA ALA A 315 2.06 6.50 7.60
C ALA A 315 1.10 6.15 6.44
N VAL A 316 1.07 4.88 6.03
CA VAL A 316 0.22 4.39 4.93
C VAL A 316 -0.55 3.16 5.35
N GLN A 317 -1.61 2.84 4.61
CA GLN A 317 -2.40 1.63 4.77
C GLN A 317 -2.87 1.11 3.42
N VAL A 318 -2.95 -0.21 3.28
CA VAL A 318 -3.54 -0.87 2.10
C VAL A 318 -5.01 -1.13 2.39
N VAL A 319 -5.88 -0.68 1.50
CA VAL A 319 -7.34 -0.67 1.71
C VAL A 319 -8.09 -1.41 0.61
N GLY A 320 -9.32 -1.81 0.92
CA GLY A 320 -10.22 -2.47 -0.01
C GLY A 320 -9.82 -3.91 -0.39
N PRO A 321 -10.64 -4.57 -1.19
CA PRO A 321 -10.33 -5.89 -1.73
C PRO A 321 -9.27 -5.82 -2.84
N THR A 322 -8.79 -6.97 -3.29
CA THR A 322 -8.00 -7.11 -4.51
C THR A 322 -8.82 -6.62 -5.70
N LEU A 323 -8.25 -5.74 -6.52
CA LEU A 323 -8.88 -5.12 -7.67
C LEU A 323 -8.89 -6.05 -8.88
N LYS A 324 -7.78 -6.77 -9.07
CA LYS A 324 -7.53 -7.71 -10.15
C LYS A 324 -6.57 -8.77 -9.63
N ASP A 325 -6.91 -10.05 -9.82
CA ASP A 325 -6.02 -11.15 -9.48
C ASP A 325 -4.88 -11.22 -10.51
N GLU A 326 -3.67 -11.36 -10.03
CA GLU A 326 -2.47 -11.45 -10.85
C GLU A 326 -1.50 -12.47 -10.30
N TYR A 327 -0.71 -13.04 -11.20
CA TYR A 327 0.27 -14.05 -10.88
C TYR A 327 1.63 -13.64 -11.42
N TYR A 328 2.69 -13.83 -10.63
CA TYR A 328 4.05 -13.62 -11.10
C TYR A 328 4.64 -14.90 -11.69
N GLY A 329 5.31 -14.75 -12.82
CA GLY A 329 6.05 -15.79 -13.50
C GLY A 329 7.49 -15.36 -13.81
N ILE A 330 8.34 -16.35 -14.09
CA ILE A 330 9.69 -16.10 -14.64
C ILE A 330 9.52 -15.99 -16.14
N ALA A 331 9.97 -14.88 -16.72
CA ALA A 331 9.90 -14.64 -18.16
C ALA A 331 11.08 -15.31 -18.87
N LEU A 332 10.79 -15.95 -20.01
CA LEU A 332 11.73 -16.71 -20.81
C LEU A 332 11.56 -16.34 -22.29
N PRO A 333 12.61 -16.46 -23.12
CA PRO A 333 12.44 -16.39 -24.57
C PRO A 333 11.43 -17.43 -25.05
N THR A 334 10.63 -17.08 -26.06
CA THR A 334 9.64 -17.99 -26.63
C THR A 334 10.29 -19.31 -27.10
N GLY A 335 9.73 -20.45 -26.68
CA GLY A 335 10.27 -21.78 -26.97
C GLY A 335 11.54 -22.15 -26.19
N SER A 336 11.84 -21.44 -25.09
CA SER A 336 13.03 -21.70 -24.28
C SER A 336 13.05 -23.13 -23.72
N PRO A 337 14.15 -23.88 -23.92
CA PRO A 337 14.31 -25.21 -23.35
C PRO A 337 14.41 -25.20 -21.82
N LEU A 338 14.64 -24.04 -21.19
CA LEU A 338 14.73 -23.89 -19.75
C LEU A 338 13.35 -23.92 -19.05
N ARG A 339 12.26 -23.63 -19.77
CA ARG A 339 10.91 -23.54 -19.19
C ARG A 339 10.51 -24.80 -18.44
N LYS A 340 10.67 -25.96 -19.07
CA LYS A 340 10.28 -27.24 -18.44
C LYS A 340 11.14 -27.60 -17.23
N PRO A 341 12.48 -27.56 -17.28
CA PRO A 341 13.32 -27.80 -16.11
C PRO A 341 13.05 -26.85 -14.97
N ILE A 342 12.85 -25.56 -15.24
CA ILE A 342 12.52 -24.57 -14.20
C ILE A 342 11.16 -24.88 -13.56
N ASN A 343 10.15 -25.24 -14.34
CA ASN A 343 8.84 -25.64 -13.83
C ASN A 343 8.91 -26.89 -12.95
N GLU A 344 9.71 -27.88 -13.34
CA GLU A 344 9.94 -29.08 -12.54
C GLU A 344 10.62 -28.73 -11.20
N ALA A 345 11.62 -27.85 -11.23
CA ALA A 345 12.28 -27.37 -10.01
C ALA A 345 11.31 -26.59 -9.11
N LEU A 346 10.51 -25.66 -9.65
CA LEU A 346 9.51 -24.93 -8.87
C LEU A 346 8.50 -25.85 -8.19
N LEU A 347 7.98 -26.87 -8.92
CA LEU A 347 7.06 -27.84 -8.35
C LEU A 347 7.71 -28.65 -7.22
N GLN A 348 8.96 -29.03 -7.38
CA GLN A 348 9.69 -29.78 -6.35
C GLN A 348 9.92 -28.92 -5.08
N LEU A 349 10.31 -27.65 -5.24
CA LEU A 349 10.45 -26.73 -4.11
C LEU A 349 9.12 -26.48 -3.38
N MET A 350 7.99 -26.49 -4.10
CA MET A 350 6.65 -26.41 -3.50
C MET A 350 6.29 -27.70 -2.74
N GLN A 351 6.71 -28.86 -3.23
CA GLN A 351 6.40 -30.15 -2.63
C GLN A 351 7.26 -30.47 -1.39
N ASP A 352 8.55 -30.11 -1.41
CA ASP A 352 9.47 -30.40 -0.32
C ASP A 352 9.44 -29.36 0.82
N GLY A 353 8.65 -28.28 0.65
CA GLY A 353 8.47 -27.22 1.65
C GLY A 353 9.48 -26.07 1.56
N SER A 354 10.52 -26.18 0.74
CA SER A 354 11.54 -25.12 0.58
C SER A 354 10.93 -23.79 0.10
N TYR A 355 9.93 -23.87 -0.80
CA TYR A 355 9.18 -22.67 -1.21
C TYR A 355 8.48 -22.01 -0.02
N THR A 356 7.86 -22.78 0.84
CA THR A 356 7.14 -22.28 2.03
C THR A 356 8.11 -21.59 3.01
N GLU A 357 9.29 -22.14 3.20
CA GLU A 357 10.33 -21.52 4.03
C GLU A 357 10.78 -20.16 3.47
N ILE A 358 11.04 -20.09 2.15
CA ILE A 358 11.39 -18.84 1.47
C ILE A 358 10.23 -17.83 1.59
N HIS A 359 8.99 -18.27 1.39
CA HIS A 359 7.81 -17.41 1.52
C HIS A 359 7.68 -16.86 2.95
N HIS A 360 7.79 -17.70 3.96
CA HIS A 360 7.71 -17.27 5.36
C HIS A 360 8.83 -16.30 5.75
N LYS A 361 10.01 -16.46 5.20
CA LYS A 361 11.14 -15.53 5.41
C LYS A 361 10.80 -14.10 5.03
N TRP A 362 10.06 -13.90 3.92
CA TRP A 362 9.81 -12.58 3.34
C TRP A 362 8.44 -12.00 3.67
N PHE A 363 7.43 -12.85 3.84
CA PHE A 363 6.03 -12.44 4.03
C PHE A 363 5.45 -12.86 5.39
N GLY A 364 6.24 -13.55 6.23
CA GLY A 364 5.76 -14.07 7.50
C GLY A 364 4.92 -15.34 7.34
N ALA A 365 4.57 -15.96 8.47
CA ALA A 365 3.63 -17.06 8.49
C ALA A 365 2.22 -16.51 8.24
N SER A 366 1.59 -16.87 7.12
CA SER A 366 0.21 -16.55 6.76
C SER A 366 -0.76 -17.52 7.41
#